data_7bf5a5b017f6719347da9144222420f6
#
_entry.id   7bf5a5b017f6719347da9144222420f6
#
_cell.length_a   1.000
_cell.length_b   1.000
_cell.length_c   1.000
_cell.angle_alpha   90.00
_cell.angle_beta   90.00
_cell.angle_gamma   90.00
#
_symmetry.space_group_name_H-M   'P 1'
#
loop_
_entity.id
_entity.type
_entity.pdbx_description
1 polymer ?
#
loop_
_entity_poly.entity_id
_entity_poly.type
_entity_poly.pdbx_seq_one_letter_code
_entity_poly.pdbx_strand_id
1 'polypeptide(L)' 'MTIQYNVIIQKEDEWYVAKCLDNNVASQGKTIEEAKKNLKEALELYMQNEEPKRPKEIFITTLEVAI' A
#
# COMPACT_ATOMS: atom_id res chain seq x y z
N MET A 1 10.04 -13.94 10.77
CA MET A 1 10.10 -13.77 9.30
C MET A 1 9.35 -12.52 8.90
N THR A 2 9.94 -11.72 8.05
CA THR A 2 9.27 -10.51 7.57
C THR A 2 9.02 -10.63 6.07
N ILE A 3 7.96 -9.98 5.61
CA ILE A 3 7.61 -9.91 4.19
C ILE A 3 7.51 -8.45 3.82
N GLN A 4 8.12 -8.09 2.69
CA GLN A 4 8.01 -6.74 2.14
C GLN A 4 6.90 -6.71 1.11
N TYR A 5 5.90 -5.89 1.34
CA TYR A 5 4.80 -5.70 0.40
C TYR A 5 5.02 -4.43 -0.42
N ASN A 6 4.53 -4.46 -1.63
CA ASN A 6 4.57 -3.30 -2.51
C ASN A 6 3.42 -2.37 -2.20
N VAL A 7 3.74 -1.12 -1.94
CA VAL A 7 2.76 -0.12 -1.51
C VAL A 7 2.91 1.12 -2.36
N ILE A 8 1.80 1.70 -2.80
CA ILE A 8 1.81 3.02 -3.41
C ILE A 8 1.06 3.98 -2.50
N ILE A 9 1.46 5.23 -2.57
CA ILE A 9 0.84 6.29 -1.78
C ILE A 9 0.44 7.40 -2.73
N GLN A 10 -0.82 7.80 -2.67
CA GLN A 10 -1.37 8.87 -3.48
C GLN A 10 -1.92 9.95 -2.57
N LYS A 11 -1.73 11.19 -2.96
CA LYS A 11 -2.35 12.30 -2.25
C LYS A 11 -3.72 12.57 -2.85
N GLU A 12 -4.75 12.55 -2.02
CA GLU A 12 -6.11 12.87 -2.41
C GLU A 12 -6.61 14.00 -1.52
N ASP A 13 -6.73 15.19 -2.08
CA ASP A 13 -7.09 16.38 -1.33
C ASP A 13 -6.15 16.59 -0.14
N GLU A 14 -6.65 16.53 1.08
CA GLU A 14 -5.84 16.71 2.28
C GLU A 14 -5.35 15.40 2.89
N TRP A 15 -5.64 14.28 2.23
CA TRP A 15 -5.31 12.97 2.76
C TRP A 15 -4.29 12.27 1.88
N TYR A 16 -3.53 11.39 2.50
CA TYR A 16 -2.67 10.45 1.78
C TYR A 16 -3.28 9.07 1.89
N VAL A 17 -3.42 8.39 0.76
CA VAL A 17 -3.96 7.04 0.72
C VAL A 17 -2.82 6.09 0.39
N ALA A 18 -2.59 5.12 1.27
CA ALA A 18 -1.59 4.07 1.06
C ALA A 18 -2.32 2.80 0.66
N LYS A 19 -1.89 2.19 -0.42
CA LYS A 19 -2.54 0.99 -0.94
C LYS A 19 -1.50 -0.09 -1.18
N CYS A 20 -1.78 -1.28 -0.67
CA CYS A 20 -0.97 -2.44 -0.92
C CYS A 20 -1.35 -3.04 -2.27
N LEU A 21 -0.37 -3.18 -3.16
CA LEU A 21 -0.63 -3.69 -4.50
C LEU A 21 -0.78 -5.20 -4.54
N ASP A 22 -0.34 -5.87 -3.49
CA ASP A 22 -0.34 -7.33 -3.46
C ASP A 22 -1.67 -7.92 -2.99
N ASN A 23 -2.48 -7.14 -2.27
CA ASN A 23 -3.73 -7.67 -1.70
C ASN A 23 -4.87 -6.67 -1.63
N ASN A 24 -4.68 -5.48 -2.19
CA ASN A 24 -5.70 -4.42 -2.24
C ASN A 24 -6.12 -3.86 -0.89
N VAL A 25 -5.40 -4.17 0.18
CA VAL A 25 -5.65 -3.51 1.47
C VAL A 25 -5.17 -2.06 1.36
N ALA A 26 -5.96 -1.14 1.86
CA ALA A 26 -5.65 0.28 1.80
C ALA A 26 -5.95 0.96 3.12
N SER A 27 -5.27 2.06 3.36
CA SER A 27 -5.53 2.90 4.52
C SER A 27 -5.16 4.33 4.19
N GLN A 28 -5.43 5.26 5.09
CA GLN A 28 -5.19 6.66 4.83
C GLN A 28 -4.66 7.37 6.07
N GLY A 29 -4.11 8.55 5.86
CA GLY A 29 -3.61 9.38 6.92
C GLY A 29 -3.39 10.81 6.43
N LYS A 30 -3.13 11.71 7.33
CA LYS A 30 -2.88 13.11 6.98
C LYS A 30 -1.45 13.37 6.55
N THR A 31 -0.57 12.43 6.79
CA THR A 31 0.81 12.46 6.32
C THR A 31 1.16 11.13 5.68
N ILE A 32 2.24 11.10 4.93
CA ILE A 32 2.72 9.86 4.32
C ILE A 32 3.05 8.83 5.40
N GLU A 33 3.73 9.26 6.47
CA GLU A 33 4.11 8.37 7.56
C GLU A 33 2.89 7.80 8.26
N GLU A 34 1.86 8.64 8.48
CA GLU A 34 0.63 8.19 9.11
C GLU A 34 -0.10 7.18 8.24
N ALA A 35 -0.20 7.46 6.92
CA ALA A 35 -0.82 6.53 6.00
C ALA A 35 -0.10 5.18 5.97
N LYS A 36 1.23 5.20 5.98
CA LYS A 36 2.02 3.98 6.03
C LYS A 36 1.81 3.20 7.32
N LYS A 37 1.81 3.91 8.44
CA LYS A 37 1.59 3.27 9.75
C LYS A 37 0.22 2.61 9.82
N ASN A 38 -0.79 3.34 9.36
CA ASN A 38 -2.16 2.83 9.36
C ASN A 38 -2.31 1.63 8.42
N LEU A 39 -1.65 1.68 7.27
CA LEU A 39 -1.66 0.53 6.36
C LEU A 39 -0.97 -0.67 6.98
N LYS A 40 0.14 -0.47 7.66
CA LYS A 40 0.84 -1.57 8.33
C LYS A 40 -0.07 -2.26 9.32
N GLU A 41 -0.79 -1.48 10.14
CA GLU A 41 -1.73 -2.05 11.10
C GLU A 41 -2.86 -2.81 10.40
N ALA A 42 -3.38 -2.25 9.31
CA ALA A 42 -4.42 -2.93 8.54
C ALA A 42 -3.92 -4.24 7.94
N LEU A 43 -2.68 -4.26 7.44
CA LEU A 43 -2.08 -5.47 6.90
C LEU A 43 -1.86 -6.53 7.98
N GLU A 44 -1.44 -6.11 9.16
CA GLU A 44 -1.26 -7.03 10.27
C GLU A 44 -2.57 -7.70 10.66
N LEU A 45 -3.67 -6.94 10.67
CA LEU A 45 -5.00 -7.50 10.92
C LEU A 45 -5.43 -8.44 9.79
N TYR A 46 -5.21 -8.03 8.55
CA TYR A 46 -5.57 -8.84 7.38
C TYR A 46 -4.85 -10.18 7.40
N MET A 47 -3.59 -10.19 7.82
CA MET A 47 -2.76 -11.39 7.80
C MET A 47 -3.03 -12.36 8.94
N GLN A 48 -3.82 -11.98 9.93
CA GLN A 48 -4.11 -12.87 11.06
C GLN A 48 -4.81 -14.16 10.64
N ASN A 49 -5.63 -14.07 9.59
CA ASN A 49 -6.42 -15.22 9.12
C ASN A 49 -6.04 -15.66 7.71
N GLU A 50 -4.94 -15.13 7.19
CA GLU A 50 -4.50 -15.43 5.84
C GLU A 50 -3.11 -16.05 5.87
N GLU A 51 -2.86 -16.99 4.97
CA GLU A 51 -1.52 -17.52 4.80
C GLU A 51 -0.65 -16.47 4.11
N PRO A 52 0.56 -16.23 4.63
CA PRO A 52 1.44 -15.29 3.96
C PRO A 52 1.79 -15.78 2.56
N LYS A 53 1.55 -14.94 1.58
CA LYS A 53 1.92 -15.22 0.20
C LYS A 53 3.07 -14.29 -0.17
N ARG A 54 3.97 -14.78 -1.00
CA ARG A 54 5.05 -13.94 -1.48
C ARG A 54 4.48 -12.81 -2.32
N PRO A 55 4.94 -11.57 -2.11
CA PRO A 55 4.54 -10.46 -2.96
C PRO A 55 4.92 -10.72 -4.41
N LYS A 56 4.09 -10.24 -5.32
CA LYS A 56 4.37 -10.32 -6.74
C LYS A 56 5.46 -9.33 -7.08
N GLU A 57 6.20 -9.64 -8.13
CA GLU A 57 7.15 -8.69 -8.67
C GLU A 57 6.37 -7.60 -9.39
N ILE A 58 6.54 -6.36 -8.95
CA ILE A 58 5.76 -5.24 -9.45
C ILE A 58 6.70 -4.17 -9.96
N PHE A 59 6.38 -3.64 -11.13
CA PHE A 59 7.13 -2.56 -11.75
C PHE A 59 6.24 -1.32 -11.82
N ILE A 60 6.75 -0.20 -11.36
CA ILE A 60 6.01 1.06 -11.36
C ILE A 60 6.75 2.02 -12.27
N THR A 61 6.05 2.62 -13.22
CA THR A 61 6.64 3.54 -14.15
C THR A 61 5.64 4.63 -14.54
N THR A 62 6.10 5.58 -15.30
CA THR A 62 5.25 6.64 -15.84
C THR A 62 5.29 6.60 -17.35
N LEU A 63 4.20 7.05 -17.97
CA LEU A 63 4.10 7.17 -19.42
C LEU A 63 3.71 8.60 -19.77
N GLU A 64 4.31 9.12 -20.82
CA GLU A 64 3.89 10.40 -21.38
C GLU A 64 2.80 10.15 -22.41
N VAL A 65 1.72 10.90 -22.28
CA VAL A 65 0.60 10.79 -23.20
C VAL A 65 0.29 12.19 -23.72
N ALA A 66 0.26 12.34 -25.03
CA ALA A 66 -0.11 13.59 -25.67
C ALA A 66 -1.63 13.72 -25.68
N ILE A 67 -2.12 14.85 -25.21
CA ILE A 67 -3.55 15.13 -25.20
C ILE A 67 -3.84 16.50 -25.83
#